data_cd76be25c9f78056c7473cab0c58c686
#
_entry.id   cd76be25c9f78056c7473cab0c58c686
#
_cell.length_a   1.000
_cell.length_b   1.000
_cell.length_c   1.000
_cell.angle_alpha   90.00
_cell.angle_beta   90.00
_cell.angle_gamma   90.00
#
_symmetry.space_group_name_H-M   'P 1'
#
loop_
_entity.id
_entity.type
_entity.pdbx_description
1 polymer ?
#
loop_
_entity_poly.entity_id
_entity_poly.type
_entity_poly.pdbx_seq_one_letter_code
_entity_poly.pdbx_strand_id
1 'polypeptide(L)'
;MTAIISAAVIFVVFAVGDMISAKTKAIVSMLLVASVVFLAGFWTGVFPTTLFADSTLLSMAGLLVTMLLVHLGTTIRLRDFGAQWRTVIISAVACIAISAAVFFIGQLIIDRGFALVGAPILSGGVVATLTMQDMANKANLPDLAVFATLVMCAQGFVGYPVASLCLKSEAKRIKAQIDAGTLQVDAGAAAAQNAAAARKKLIPALPDKYNTPNAIIAKVILVALLSVWVSSLFHDAVNKLVWCLIFGVLCKELGFLDEDALGKAHATGIVMPIITLSIFTNLAAATPEMVGGMVVPLLVCVVIGTAAFSAIRLSMIAATRPSRTQLPSKSPPPWRR
;
A
#
# COMPACT_ATOMS: atom_id res chain seq x y z
N MET A 1 26.40 11.83 -14.64
CA MET A 1 26.81 11.91 -13.21
C MET A 1 27.45 10.60 -12.79
N THR A 2 28.33 10.59 -11.77
CA THR A 2 28.77 9.31 -11.20
C THR A 2 27.61 8.69 -10.45
N ALA A 3 27.48 7.36 -10.45
CA ALA A 3 26.40 6.61 -9.81
C ALA A 3 26.17 7.01 -8.35
N ILE A 4 27.27 7.25 -7.63
CA ILE A 4 27.25 7.65 -6.22
C ILE A 4 26.58 9.02 -6.03
N ILE A 5 26.89 10.01 -6.90
CA ILE A 5 26.31 11.34 -6.81
C ILE A 5 24.82 11.28 -7.10
N SER A 6 24.41 10.54 -8.14
CA SER A 6 23.01 10.37 -8.49
C SER A 6 22.22 9.70 -7.34
N ALA A 7 22.77 8.64 -6.77
CA ALA A 7 22.17 7.98 -5.61
C ALA A 7 22.07 8.93 -4.40
N ALA A 8 23.13 9.68 -4.10
CA ALA A 8 23.13 10.64 -2.99
C ALA A 8 22.05 11.71 -3.16
N VAL A 9 21.91 12.30 -4.36
CA VAL A 9 20.86 13.27 -4.66
C VAL A 9 19.47 12.69 -4.39
N ILE A 10 19.20 11.46 -4.87
CA ILE A 10 17.92 10.78 -4.67
C ILE A 10 17.62 10.59 -3.18
N PHE A 11 18.57 10.05 -2.42
CA PHE A 11 18.36 9.83 -0.99
C PHE A 11 18.25 11.13 -0.19
N VAL A 12 18.95 12.20 -0.59
CA VAL A 12 18.77 13.55 0.02
C VAL A 12 17.37 14.07 -0.23
N VAL A 13 16.84 13.95 -1.46
CA VAL A 13 15.45 14.32 -1.76
C VAL A 13 14.45 13.56 -0.91
N PHE A 14 14.64 12.22 -0.77
CA PHE A 14 13.79 11.40 0.08
C PHE A 14 13.89 11.81 1.56
N ALA A 15 15.09 12.06 2.07
CA ALA A 15 15.31 12.49 3.45
C ALA A 15 14.63 13.83 3.74
N VAL A 16 14.73 14.79 2.82
CA VAL A 16 14.02 16.08 2.92
C VAL A 16 12.50 15.85 2.90
N GLY A 17 12.01 14.98 2.02
CA GLY A 17 10.60 14.59 1.98
C GLY A 17 10.11 14.00 3.29
N ASP A 18 10.88 13.08 3.89
CA ASP A 18 10.57 12.46 5.18
C ASP A 18 10.57 13.49 6.32
N MET A 19 11.54 14.42 6.33
CA MET A 19 11.59 15.50 7.33
C MET A 19 10.36 16.41 7.24
N ILE A 20 9.94 16.78 6.03
CA ILE A 20 8.72 17.59 5.81
C ILE A 20 7.48 16.80 6.23
N SER A 21 7.40 15.52 5.86
CA SER A 21 6.30 14.65 6.25
C SER A 21 6.20 14.52 7.77
N ALA A 22 7.32 14.33 8.47
CA ALA A 22 7.36 14.26 9.92
C ALA A 22 6.91 15.60 10.57
N LYS A 23 7.40 16.75 10.08
CA LYS A 23 7.00 18.08 10.59
C LYS A 23 5.53 18.38 10.36
N THR A 24 4.96 17.95 9.24
CA THR A 24 3.54 18.16 8.90
C THR A 24 2.61 17.11 9.49
N LYS A 25 3.12 16.19 10.35
CA LYS A 25 2.38 15.07 10.92
C LYS A 25 1.70 14.21 9.83
N ALA A 26 2.44 13.93 8.76
CA ALA A 26 2.02 13.18 7.58
C ALA A 26 0.85 13.81 6.78
N ILE A 27 0.57 15.11 6.95
CA ILE A 27 -0.37 15.82 6.07
C ILE A 27 0.21 15.90 4.65
N VAL A 28 1.50 16.26 4.55
CA VAL A 28 2.23 16.23 3.29
C VAL A 28 3.05 14.94 3.24
N SER A 29 2.77 14.06 2.26
CA SER A 29 3.49 12.81 2.13
C SER A 29 4.89 13.01 1.53
N MET A 30 5.85 12.18 1.91
CA MET A 30 7.20 12.16 1.32
C MET A 30 7.13 12.01 -0.21
N LEU A 31 6.23 11.16 -0.72
CA LEU A 31 6.04 10.95 -2.15
C LEU A 31 5.66 12.23 -2.89
N LEU A 32 4.78 13.06 -2.31
CA LEU A 32 4.38 14.32 -2.91
C LEU A 32 5.54 15.31 -2.95
N VAL A 33 6.28 15.44 -1.83
CA VAL A 33 7.46 16.33 -1.78
C VAL A 33 8.50 15.91 -2.80
N ALA A 34 8.83 14.60 -2.82
CA ALA A 34 9.82 14.07 -3.73
C ALA A 34 9.40 14.26 -5.21
N SER A 35 8.12 14.03 -5.55
CA SER A 35 7.63 14.25 -6.92
C SER A 35 7.76 15.71 -7.35
N VAL A 36 7.40 16.67 -6.48
CA VAL A 36 7.53 18.09 -6.79
C VAL A 36 8.99 18.50 -6.95
N VAL A 37 9.88 18.03 -6.08
CA VAL A 37 11.32 18.34 -6.16
C VAL A 37 11.94 17.73 -7.42
N PHE A 38 11.60 16.47 -7.76
CA PHE A 38 12.12 15.87 -8.99
C PHE A 38 11.59 16.57 -10.24
N LEU A 39 10.29 16.86 -10.34
CA LEU A 39 9.72 17.60 -11.47
C LEU A 39 10.37 18.98 -11.62
N ALA A 40 10.45 19.74 -10.53
CA ALA A 40 11.11 21.04 -10.55
C ALA A 40 12.58 20.94 -10.97
N GLY A 41 13.31 19.93 -10.47
CA GLY A 41 14.70 19.69 -10.82
C GLY A 41 14.91 19.30 -12.28
N PHE A 42 14.03 18.51 -12.87
CA PHE A 42 14.08 18.14 -14.30
C PHE A 42 13.69 19.33 -15.18
N TRP A 43 12.67 20.08 -14.84
CA TRP A 43 12.21 21.24 -15.63
C TRP A 43 13.19 22.41 -15.61
N THR A 44 13.88 22.64 -14.51
CA THR A 44 14.92 23.68 -14.39
C THR A 44 16.28 23.24 -14.93
N GLY A 45 16.43 21.96 -15.31
CA GLY A 45 17.69 21.40 -15.78
C GLY A 45 18.75 21.17 -14.69
N VAL A 46 18.38 21.35 -13.41
CA VAL A 46 19.25 21.03 -12.26
C VAL A 46 19.54 19.54 -12.19
N PHE A 47 18.54 18.73 -12.47
CA PHE A 47 18.68 17.27 -12.54
C PHE A 47 18.69 16.82 -13.99
N PRO A 48 19.68 15.99 -14.41
CA PRO A 48 19.65 15.37 -15.72
C PRO A 48 18.53 14.35 -15.79
N THR A 49 17.89 14.20 -16.96
CA THR A 49 16.82 13.20 -17.17
C THR A 49 17.29 11.76 -16.96
N THR A 50 18.61 11.53 -17.01
CA THR A 50 19.25 10.24 -16.74
C THR A 50 19.51 9.97 -15.25
N LEU A 51 19.15 10.90 -14.33
CA LEU A 51 19.46 10.82 -12.91
C LEU A 51 19.12 9.46 -12.29
N PHE A 52 17.93 8.93 -12.57
CA PHE A 52 17.47 7.66 -12.03
C PHE A 52 18.23 6.47 -12.63
N ALA A 53 18.49 6.48 -13.93
CA ALA A 53 19.26 5.46 -14.63
C ALA A 53 20.74 5.47 -14.17
N ASP A 54 21.34 6.66 -14.07
CA ASP A 54 22.75 6.83 -13.65
C ASP A 54 22.99 6.32 -12.22
N SER A 55 21.95 6.34 -11.35
CA SER A 55 22.07 5.86 -9.97
C SER A 55 22.29 4.36 -9.84
N THR A 56 22.05 3.57 -10.89
CA THR A 56 22.07 2.09 -10.93
C THR A 56 21.05 1.41 -9.98
N LEU A 57 20.37 2.17 -9.12
CA LEU A 57 19.38 1.64 -8.18
C LEU A 57 18.17 1.02 -8.88
N LEU A 58 17.80 1.53 -10.05
CA LEU A 58 16.68 1.00 -10.84
C LEU A 58 16.91 -0.43 -11.33
N SER A 59 18.15 -0.83 -11.57
CA SER A 59 18.47 -2.19 -12.02
C SER A 59 18.08 -3.24 -10.98
N MET A 60 18.09 -2.86 -9.69
CA MET A 60 17.68 -3.72 -8.59
C MET A 60 16.17 -3.64 -8.30
N ALA A 61 15.48 -2.60 -8.77
CA ALA A 61 14.10 -2.32 -8.39
C ALA A 61 13.15 -3.48 -8.74
N GLY A 62 13.28 -4.09 -9.90
CA GLY A 62 12.45 -5.22 -10.33
C GLY A 62 12.53 -6.42 -9.38
N LEU A 63 13.75 -6.76 -8.93
CA LEU A 63 13.97 -7.81 -7.95
C LEU A 63 13.38 -7.43 -6.59
N LEU A 64 13.61 -6.19 -6.15
CA LEU A 64 13.15 -5.74 -4.84
C LEU A 64 11.61 -5.63 -4.77
N VAL A 65 10.93 -5.26 -5.87
CA VAL A 65 9.48 -5.28 -5.95
C VAL A 65 8.93 -6.70 -5.77
N THR A 66 9.51 -7.71 -6.42
CA THR A 66 9.08 -9.10 -6.23
C THR A 66 9.32 -9.59 -4.80
N MET A 67 10.47 -9.24 -4.21
CA MET A 67 10.76 -9.53 -2.79
C MET A 67 9.76 -8.86 -1.85
N LEU A 68 9.41 -7.60 -2.10
CA LEU A 68 8.41 -6.89 -1.32
C LEU A 68 7.05 -7.59 -1.37
N LEU A 69 6.61 -8.04 -2.55
CA LEU A 69 5.34 -8.72 -2.69
C LEU A 69 5.31 -10.06 -1.94
N VAL A 70 6.40 -10.84 -2.01
CA VAL A 70 6.54 -12.05 -1.19
C VAL A 70 6.48 -11.69 0.29
N HIS A 71 7.20 -10.65 0.73
CA HIS A 71 7.18 -10.18 2.11
C HIS A 71 5.76 -9.74 2.55
N LEU A 72 5.04 -8.97 1.74
CA LEU A 72 3.65 -8.62 2.03
C LEU A 72 2.79 -9.88 2.22
N GLY A 73 3.01 -10.93 1.42
CA GLY A 73 2.40 -12.23 1.65
C GLY A 73 2.71 -12.80 3.03
N THR A 74 3.94 -12.65 3.53
CA THR A 74 4.32 -13.15 4.86
C THR A 74 3.68 -12.40 6.02
N THR A 75 3.18 -11.17 5.82
CA THR A 75 2.47 -10.41 6.85
C THR A 75 1.00 -10.80 6.96
N ILE A 76 0.43 -11.42 5.93
CA ILE A 76 -0.98 -11.83 5.88
C ILE A 76 -1.17 -13.11 6.68
N ARG A 77 -2.05 -13.11 7.68
CA ARG A 77 -2.44 -14.29 8.46
C ARG A 77 -3.78 -14.82 7.95
N LEU A 78 -3.78 -15.98 7.28
CA LEU A 78 -5.01 -16.58 6.73
C LEU A 78 -6.08 -16.83 7.80
N ARG A 79 -5.67 -17.09 9.03
CA ARG A 79 -6.59 -17.28 10.15
C ARG A 79 -7.38 -16.01 10.48
N ASP A 80 -6.74 -14.86 10.37
CA ASP A 80 -7.40 -13.58 10.66
C ASP A 80 -8.44 -13.26 9.58
N PHE A 81 -8.23 -13.73 8.33
CA PHE A 81 -9.24 -13.68 7.27
C PHE A 81 -10.50 -14.47 7.64
N GLY A 82 -10.35 -15.68 8.20
CA GLY A 82 -11.49 -16.46 8.69
C GLY A 82 -12.21 -15.81 9.86
N ALA A 83 -11.46 -15.27 10.82
CA ALA A 83 -12.02 -14.57 11.98
C ALA A 83 -12.69 -13.24 11.62
N GLN A 84 -12.14 -12.54 10.63
CA GLN A 84 -12.58 -11.20 10.20
C GLN A 84 -13.21 -11.21 8.80
N TRP A 85 -13.84 -12.30 8.39
CA TRP A 85 -14.38 -12.46 7.03
C TRP A 85 -15.31 -11.31 6.60
N ARG A 86 -16.07 -10.74 7.56
CA ARG A 86 -16.94 -9.58 7.31
C ARG A 86 -16.12 -8.35 6.90
N THR A 87 -15.03 -8.07 7.62
CA THR A 87 -14.11 -6.95 7.30
C THR A 87 -13.46 -7.15 5.95
N VAL A 88 -13.06 -8.39 5.62
CA VAL A 88 -12.47 -8.73 4.32
C VAL A 88 -13.45 -8.49 3.18
N ILE A 89 -14.70 -8.96 3.30
CA ILE A 89 -15.74 -8.72 2.28
C ILE A 89 -16.02 -7.23 2.12
N ILE A 90 -16.16 -6.50 3.23
CA ILE A 90 -16.40 -5.06 3.22
C ILE A 90 -15.27 -4.32 2.52
N SER A 91 -14.02 -4.67 2.82
CA SER A 91 -12.84 -4.07 2.16
C SER A 91 -12.80 -4.38 0.68
N ALA A 92 -13.10 -5.62 0.29
CA ALA A 92 -13.17 -6.01 -1.12
C ALA A 92 -14.25 -5.24 -1.89
N VAL A 93 -15.46 -5.16 -1.31
CA VAL A 93 -16.56 -4.37 -1.89
C VAL A 93 -16.18 -2.89 -1.97
N ALA A 94 -15.51 -2.34 -0.96
CA ALA A 94 -15.04 -0.95 -0.97
C ALA A 94 -14.02 -0.71 -2.09
N CYS A 95 -13.04 -1.58 -2.26
CA CYS A 95 -12.05 -1.47 -3.35
C CYS A 95 -12.73 -1.52 -4.73
N ILE A 96 -13.64 -2.47 -4.93
CA ILE A 96 -14.40 -2.59 -6.19
C ILE A 96 -15.27 -1.35 -6.43
N ALA A 97 -15.97 -0.87 -5.40
CA ALA A 97 -16.84 0.30 -5.53
C ALA A 97 -16.06 1.59 -5.81
N ILE A 98 -14.89 1.80 -5.17
CA ILE A 98 -14.01 2.93 -5.46
C ILE A 98 -13.51 2.87 -6.90
N SER A 99 -12.99 1.71 -7.32
CA SER A 99 -12.48 1.53 -8.69
C SER A 99 -13.60 1.72 -9.72
N ALA A 100 -14.77 1.16 -9.49
CA ALA A 100 -15.94 1.33 -10.36
C ALA A 100 -16.40 2.80 -10.42
N ALA A 101 -16.48 3.49 -9.27
CA ALA A 101 -16.86 4.89 -9.23
C ALA A 101 -15.89 5.77 -10.03
N VAL A 102 -14.58 5.59 -9.81
CA VAL A 102 -13.57 6.37 -10.53
C VAL A 102 -13.58 6.05 -12.03
N PHE A 103 -13.75 4.79 -12.42
CA PHE A 103 -13.80 4.42 -13.82
C PHE A 103 -15.09 4.92 -14.51
N PHE A 104 -16.27 4.56 -13.99
CA PHE A 104 -17.55 4.87 -14.65
C PHE A 104 -17.93 6.35 -14.57
N ILE A 105 -17.72 7.00 -13.43
CA ILE A 105 -18.02 8.43 -13.27
C ILE A 105 -16.88 9.27 -13.89
N GLY A 106 -15.63 8.86 -13.69
CA GLY A 106 -14.47 9.57 -14.22
C GLY A 106 -14.49 9.67 -15.74
N GLN A 107 -14.79 8.58 -16.46
CA GLN A 107 -14.85 8.58 -17.93
C GLN A 107 -15.92 9.50 -18.53
N LEU A 108 -16.86 10.03 -17.74
CA LEU A 108 -17.83 11.03 -18.18
C LEU A 108 -17.25 12.44 -18.20
N ILE A 109 -16.17 12.68 -17.46
CA ILE A 109 -15.59 14.01 -17.23
C ILE A 109 -14.18 14.10 -17.85
N ILE A 110 -13.43 13.00 -17.83
CA ILE A 110 -12.05 12.91 -18.30
C ILE A 110 -11.91 11.79 -19.32
N ASP A 111 -10.79 11.82 -20.06
CA ASP A 111 -10.47 10.75 -21.01
C ASP A 111 -10.47 9.38 -20.35
N ARG A 112 -10.97 8.38 -21.07
CA ARG A 112 -11.10 7.01 -20.61
C ARG A 112 -9.75 6.40 -20.15
N GLY A 113 -8.64 6.78 -20.80
CA GLY A 113 -7.31 6.29 -20.45
C GLY A 113 -6.91 6.71 -19.04
N PHE A 114 -7.11 7.98 -18.67
CA PHE A 114 -6.83 8.49 -17.33
C PHE A 114 -7.74 7.86 -16.26
N ALA A 115 -9.03 7.69 -16.57
CA ALA A 115 -9.96 7.04 -15.64
C ALA A 115 -9.59 5.57 -15.40
N LEU A 116 -9.17 4.85 -16.47
CA LEU A 116 -8.74 3.45 -16.39
C LEU A 116 -7.49 3.28 -15.51
N VAL A 117 -6.51 4.17 -15.65
CA VAL A 117 -5.27 4.12 -14.87
C VAL A 117 -5.50 4.58 -13.43
N GLY A 118 -6.27 5.64 -13.22
CA GLY A 118 -6.53 6.20 -11.89
C GLY A 118 -7.34 5.28 -10.97
N ALA A 119 -8.28 4.52 -11.52
CA ALA A 119 -9.20 3.68 -10.76
C ALA A 119 -8.49 2.62 -9.88
N PRO A 120 -7.61 1.75 -10.41
CA PRO A 120 -6.93 0.75 -9.59
C PRO A 120 -5.90 1.36 -8.65
N ILE A 121 -5.27 2.49 -9.00
CA ILE A 121 -4.25 3.14 -8.16
C ILE A 121 -4.87 3.66 -6.87
N LEU A 122 -6.03 4.32 -6.93
CA LEU A 122 -6.72 4.86 -5.76
C LEU A 122 -7.18 3.78 -4.76
N SER A 123 -7.36 2.55 -5.22
CA SER A 123 -7.73 1.42 -4.35
C SER A 123 -6.56 0.52 -3.98
N GLY A 124 -5.54 0.40 -4.84
CA GLY A 124 -4.46 -0.59 -4.71
C GLY A 124 -3.07 -0.02 -4.38
N GLY A 125 -2.90 1.31 -4.36
CA GLY A 125 -1.64 1.97 -3.96
C GLY A 125 -0.44 1.61 -4.83
N VAL A 126 0.73 1.39 -4.19
CA VAL A 126 2.04 1.19 -4.86
C VAL A 126 2.01 0.06 -5.88
N VAL A 127 1.45 -1.09 -5.55
CA VAL A 127 1.42 -2.27 -6.43
C VAL A 127 0.60 -1.98 -7.69
N ALA A 128 -0.56 -1.37 -7.53
CA ALA A 128 -1.40 -0.98 -8.66
C ALA A 128 -0.69 0.07 -9.53
N THR A 129 0.01 1.02 -8.92
CA THR A 129 0.77 2.05 -9.64
C THR A 129 1.84 1.41 -10.52
N LEU A 130 2.69 0.55 -9.96
CA LEU A 130 3.75 -0.13 -10.71
C LEU A 130 3.17 -1.01 -11.83
N THR A 131 2.05 -1.67 -11.58
CA THR A 131 1.37 -2.49 -12.60
C THR A 131 0.82 -1.61 -13.73
N MET A 132 0.16 -0.50 -13.41
CA MET A 132 -0.37 0.42 -14.42
C MET A 132 0.74 1.10 -15.22
N GLN A 133 1.85 1.48 -14.58
CA GLN A 133 3.03 2.01 -15.26
C GLN A 133 3.63 0.99 -16.23
N ASP A 134 3.79 -0.27 -15.82
CA ASP A 134 4.31 -1.34 -16.69
C ASP A 134 3.39 -1.57 -17.90
N MET A 135 2.07 -1.59 -17.68
CA MET A 135 1.09 -1.73 -18.76
C MET A 135 1.10 -0.52 -19.71
N ALA A 136 1.15 0.70 -19.17
CA ALA A 136 1.20 1.92 -19.97
C ALA A 136 2.49 2.00 -20.81
N ASN A 137 3.64 1.65 -20.23
CA ASN A 137 4.92 1.60 -20.92
C ASN A 137 4.93 0.53 -22.03
N LYS A 138 4.37 -0.66 -21.78
CA LYS A 138 4.22 -1.71 -22.81
C LYS A 138 3.28 -1.31 -23.95
N ALA A 139 2.29 -0.49 -23.64
CA ALA A 139 1.37 0.05 -24.64
C ALA A 139 1.92 1.29 -25.38
N ASN A 140 3.15 1.76 -25.07
CA ASN A 140 3.75 2.99 -25.56
C ASN A 140 2.90 4.25 -25.30
N LEU A 141 2.33 4.34 -24.08
CA LEU A 141 1.52 5.46 -23.61
C LEU A 141 2.22 6.14 -22.42
N PRO A 142 3.30 6.92 -22.66
CA PRO A 142 4.09 7.53 -21.58
C PRO A 142 3.28 8.49 -20.72
N ASP A 143 2.31 9.19 -21.30
CA ASP A 143 1.42 10.11 -20.57
C ASP A 143 0.67 9.39 -19.45
N LEU A 144 0.14 8.20 -19.73
CA LEU A 144 -0.56 7.40 -18.73
C LEU A 144 0.39 6.84 -17.64
N ALA A 145 1.64 6.55 -18.00
CA ALA A 145 2.66 6.13 -17.03
C ALA A 145 3.06 7.27 -16.08
N VAL A 146 3.20 8.50 -16.60
CA VAL A 146 3.42 9.72 -15.79
C VAL A 146 2.19 9.98 -14.90
N PHE A 147 0.99 9.90 -15.47
CA PHE A 147 -0.25 10.10 -14.73
C PHE A 147 -0.38 9.11 -13.56
N ALA A 148 -0.03 7.86 -13.75
CA ALA A 148 -0.02 6.85 -12.68
C ALA A 148 0.84 7.30 -11.48
N THR A 149 2.02 7.88 -11.74
CA THR A 149 2.89 8.43 -10.69
C THR A 149 2.22 9.60 -9.97
N LEU A 150 1.63 10.53 -10.71
CA LEU A 150 0.98 11.72 -10.14
C LEU A 150 -0.23 11.34 -9.28
N VAL A 151 -1.05 10.38 -9.72
CA VAL A 151 -2.19 9.87 -8.92
C VAL A 151 -1.70 9.27 -7.61
N MET A 152 -0.64 8.46 -7.64
CA MET A 152 -0.05 7.88 -6.42
C MET A 152 0.42 8.94 -5.44
N CYS A 153 1.08 10.00 -5.93
CA CYS A 153 1.56 11.09 -5.09
C CYS A 153 0.41 11.93 -4.51
N ALA A 154 -0.58 12.26 -5.32
CA ALA A 154 -1.74 13.05 -4.90
C ALA A 154 -2.67 12.30 -3.94
N GLN A 155 -2.85 10.99 -4.15
CA GLN A 155 -3.61 10.11 -3.26
C GLN A 155 -3.11 10.22 -1.82
N GLY A 156 -1.80 10.22 -1.60
CA GLY A 156 -1.22 10.34 -0.26
C GLY A 156 -1.58 11.66 0.42
N PHE A 157 -1.59 12.77 -0.34
CA PHE A 157 -1.91 14.09 0.20
C PHE A 157 -3.34 14.21 0.72
N VAL A 158 -4.31 13.59 0.05
CA VAL A 158 -5.72 13.59 0.49
C VAL A 158 -6.01 12.44 1.45
N GLY A 159 -5.46 11.25 1.16
CA GLY A 159 -5.74 10.02 1.90
C GLY A 159 -5.27 10.06 3.36
N TYR A 160 -4.06 10.55 3.63
CA TYR A 160 -3.52 10.58 5.00
C TYR A 160 -4.33 11.48 5.96
N PRO A 161 -4.68 12.73 5.62
CA PRO A 161 -5.54 13.54 6.48
C PRO A 161 -6.92 12.90 6.72
N VAL A 162 -7.55 12.39 5.68
CA VAL A 162 -8.87 11.72 5.79
C VAL A 162 -8.77 10.49 6.68
N ALA A 163 -7.78 9.63 6.48
CA ALA A 163 -7.56 8.46 7.32
C ALA A 163 -7.30 8.84 8.79
N SER A 164 -6.48 9.86 9.03
CA SER A 164 -6.18 10.36 10.39
C SER A 164 -7.43 10.86 11.11
N LEU A 165 -8.28 11.63 10.43
CA LEU A 165 -9.56 12.09 11.00
C LEU A 165 -10.49 10.92 11.31
N CYS A 166 -10.56 9.92 10.42
CA CYS A 166 -11.34 8.72 10.60
C CYS A 166 -10.89 7.92 11.82
N LEU A 167 -9.58 7.66 11.92
CA LEU A 167 -8.99 6.91 13.03
C LEU A 167 -9.15 7.64 14.37
N LYS A 168 -8.96 8.97 14.40
CA LYS A 168 -9.20 9.78 15.61
C LYS A 168 -10.67 9.71 16.09
N SER A 169 -11.60 9.76 15.15
CA SER A 169 -13.04 9.64 15.44
C SER A 169 -13.37 8.27 16.05
N GLU A 170 -12.83 7.20 15.45
CA GLU A 170 -13.07 5.84 15.94
C GLU A 170 -12.37 5.57 17.28
N ALA A 171 -11.14 6.05 17.47
CA ALA A 171 -10.43 5.94 18.73
C ALA A 171 -11.18 6.63 19.89
N LYS A 172 -11.77 7.82 19.65
CA LYS A 172 -12.63 8.49 20.63
C LYS A 172 -13.87 7.67 20.97
N ARG A 173 -14.48 7.04 19.96
CA ARG A 173 -15.66 6.19 20.16
C ARG A 173 -15.33 4.96 21.00
N ILE A 174 -14.23 4.25 20.66
CA ILE A 174 -13.78 3.07 21.41
C ILE A 174 -13.42 3.45 22.85
N LYS A 175 -12.70 4.56 23.05
CA LYS A 175 -12.38 5.06 24.39
C LYS A 175 -13.64 5.32 25.21
N ALA A 176 -14.64 5.99 24.64
CA ALA A 176 -15.90 6.24 25.33
C ALA A 176 -16.65 4.94 25.71
N GLN A 177 -16.54 3.89 24.90
CA GLN A 177 -17.11 2.56 25.20
C GLN A 177 -16.35 1.84 26.31
N ILE A 178 -15.03 1.97 26.38
CA ILE A 178 -14.20 1.45 27.47
C ILE A 178 -14.52 2.19 28.77
N ASP A 179 -14.55 3.52 28.75
CA ASP A 179 -14.85 4.37 29.90
C ASP A 179 -16.28 4.14 30.43
N ALA A 180 -17.23 3.78 29.55
CA ALA A 180 -18.59 3.39 29.91
C ALA A 180 -18.72 1.93 30.38
N GLY A 181 -17.65 1.15 30.42
CA GLY A 181 -17.64 -0.27 30.80
C GLY A 181 -18.41 -1.21 29.86
N THR A 182 -18.79 -0.72 28.65
CA THR A 182 -19.55 -1.50 27.67
C THR A 182 -18.63 -2.35 26.78
N LEU A 183 -17.33 -2.06 26.76
CA LEU A 183 -16.31 -2.80 26.03
C LEU A 183 -15.22 -3.23 27.02
N GLN A 184 -15.17 -4.53 27.33
CA GLN A 184 -14.05 -5.10 28.07
C GLN A 184 -12.95 -5.48 27.10
N VAL A 185 -11.76 -4.93 27.27
CA VAL A 185 -10.58 -5.33 26.52
C VAL A 185 -10.04 -6.60 27.17
N ASP A 186 -10.41 -7.75 26.64
CA ASP A 186 -9.87 -9.03 27.07
C ASP A 186 -8.41 -9.16 26.65
N ALA A 187 -7.49 -8.71 27.52
CA ALA A 187 -6.05 -8.91 27.34
C ALA A 187 -5.69 -10.40 27.22
N GLY A 188 -6.50 -11.29 27.82
CA GLY A 188 -6.38 -12.73 27.71
C GLY A 188 -6.70 -13.28 26.31
N ALA A 189 -7.63 -12.65 25.58
CA ALA A 189 -7.96 -13.07 24.22
C ALA A 189 -6.82 -12.78 23.24
N ALA A 190 -6.12 -11.67 23.39
CA ALA A 190 -4.93 -11.33 22.60
C ALA A 190 -3.76 -12.29 22.90
N ALA A 191 -3.54 -12.65 24.16
CA ALA A 191 -2.53 -13.64 24.57
C ALA A 191 -2.89 -15.06 24.08
N ALA A 192 -4.16 -15.46 24.15
CA ALA A 192 -4.64 -16.74 23.63
C ALA A 192 -4.57 -16.82 22.10
N GLN A 193 -4.78 -15.72 21.38
CA GLN A 193 -4.57 -15.64 19.93
C GLN A 193 -3.10 -15.81 19.55
N ASN A 194 -2.18 -15.25 20.32
CA ASN A 194 -0.74 -15.42 20.10
C ASN A 194 -0.26 -16.84 20.46
N ALA A 195 -0.76 -17.45 21.51
CA ALA A 195 -0.44 -18.81 21.91
C ALA A 195 -0.99 -19.87 20.91
N ALA A 196 -2.16 -19.62 20.35
CA ALA A 196 -2.74 -20.50 19.32
C ALA A 196 -2.05 -20.36 17.93
N ALA A 197 -1.20 -19.36 17.74
CA ALA A 197 -0.35 -19.22 16.55
C ALA A 197 0.82 -20.22 16.54
N ALA A 198 1.09 -20.91 17.65
CA ALA A 198 2.10 -21.96 17.77
C ALA A 198 1.63 -23.33 17.23
N ARG A 199 0.77 -23.36 16.20
CA ARG A 199 0.46 -24.64 15.52
C ARG A 199 1.72 -25.21 14.88
N LYS A 200 1.88 -26.54 14.98
CA LYS A 200 2.94 -27.28 14.27
C LYS A 200 2.88 -26.93 12.79
N LYS A 201 3.83 -26.11 12.34
CA LYS A 201 4.04 -25.83 10.93
C LYS A 201 4.52 -27.11 10.24
N LEU A 202 4.16 -27.30 8.97
CA LEU A 202 4.54 -28.49 8.21
C LEU A 202 6.07 -28.60 8.09
N ILE A 203 6.72 -27.45 7.89
CA ILE A 203 8.17 -27.36 7.84
C ILE A 203 8.62 -26.75 9.18
N PRO A 204 9.47 -27.46 9.96
CA PRO A 204 9.98 -26.89 11.20
C PRO A 204 10.80 -25.63 10.90
N ALA A 205 10.57 -24.58 11.67
CA ALA A 205 11.36 -23.35 11.55
C ALA A 205 12.84 -23.67 11.72
N LEU A 206 13.70 -23.01 10.95
CA LEU A 206 15.14 -23.10 11.18
C LEU A 206 15.45 -22.69 12.64
N PRO A 207 16.34 -23.40 13.32
CA PRO A 207 16.84 -22.95 14.62
C PRO A 207 17.35 -21.51 14.51
N ASP A 208 17.08 -20.68 15.54
CA ASP A 208 17.43 -19.26 15.55
C ASP A 208 18.92 -18.99 15.21
N LYS A 209 19.78 -19.94 15.55
CA LYS A 209 21.21 -19.89 15.21
C LYS A 209 21.50 -19.81 13.71
N TYR A 210 20.64 -20.41 12.88
CA TYR A 210 20.81 -20.46 11.41
C TYR A 210 19.84 -19.52 10.67
N ASN A 211 18.93 -18.89 11.39
CA ASN A 211 17.94 -17.96 10.81
C ASN A 211 18.53 -16.54 10.72
N THR A 212 19.65 -16.42 10.04
CA THR A 212 20.35 -15.15 9.84
C THR A 212 19.61 -14.26 8.83
N PRO A 213 19.81 -12.92 8.84
CA PRO A 213 19.23 -12.01 7.84
C PRO A 213 19.45 -12.48 6.40
N ASN A 214 20.65 -12.96 6.09
CA ASN A 214 20.98 -13.49 4.76
C ASN A 214 20.17 -14.74 4.41
N ALA A 215 19.95 -15.65 5.37
CA ALA A 215 19.14 -16.85 5.16
C ALA A 215 17.66 -16.48 4.90
N ILE A 216 17.14 -15.48 5.62
CA ILE A 216 15.77 -14.99 5.41
C ILE A 216 15.64 -14.35 4.03
N ILE A 217 16.57 -13.48 3.64
CA ILE A 217 16.57 -12.85 2.31
C ILE A 217 16.68 -13.91 1.21
N ALA A 218 17.55 -14.91 1.36
CA ALA A 218 17.69 -15.99 0.40
C ALA A 218 16.38 -16.78 0.22
N LYS A 219 15.67 -17.11 1.29
CA LYS A 219 14.36 -17.76 1.24
C LYS A 219 13.34 -16.89 0.49
N VAL A 220 13.30 -15.58 0.75
CA VAL A 220 12.40 -14.65 0.07
C VAL A 220 12.70 -14.60 -1.43
N ILE A 221 13.98 -14.54 -1.81
CA ILE A 221 14.39 -14.54 -3.23
C ILE A 221 14.03 -15.86 -3.92
N LEU A 222 14.21 -17.00 -3.25
CA LEU A 222 13.83 -18.31 -3.80
C LEU A 222 12.33 -18.40 -4.06
N VAL A 223 11.50 -17.88 -3.15
CA VAL A 223 10.05 -17.84 -3.36
C VAL A 223 9.68 -16.86 -4.46
N ALA A 224 10.37 -15.72 -4.57
CA ALA A 224 10.17 -14.79 -5.68
C ALA A 224 10.56 -15.42 -7.02
N LEU A 225 11.67 -16.16 -7.09
CA LEU A 225 12.08 -16.90 -8.28
C LEU A 225 11.03 -17.95 -8.68
N LEU A 226 10.54 -18.74 -7.71
CA LEU A 226 9.47 -19.69 -7.95
C LEU A 226 8.21 -19.02 -8.50
N SER A 227 7.85 -17.87 -7.96
CA SER A 227 6.68 -17.10 -8.40
C SER A 227 6.82 -16.62 -9.85
N VAL A 228 8.00 -16.12 -10.21
CA VAL A 228 8.28 -15.68 -11.59
C VAL A 228 8.29 -16.88 -12.55
N TRP A 229 8.87 -18.00 -12.14
CA TRP A 229 8.87 -19.23 -12.94
C TRP A 229 7.46 -19.77 -13.18
N VAL A 230 6.61 -19.77 -12.14
CA VAL A 230 5.21 -20.18 -12.29
C VAL A 230 4.45 -19.19 -13.19
N SER A 231 4.66 -17.88 -13.06
CA SER A 231 4.06 -16.89 -13.95
C SER A 231 4.38 -17.17 -15.43
N SER A 232 5.64 -17.51 -15.73
CA SER A 232 6.06 -17.83 -17.10
C SER A 232 5.41 -19.12 -17.65
N LEU A 233 5.11 -20.11 -16.80
CA LEU A 233 4.37 -21.32 -17.18
C LEU A 233 2.94 -21.01 -17.62
N PHE A 234 2.31 -20.00 -17.03
CA PHE A 234 0.96 -19.53 -17.40
C PHE A 234 0.99 -18.43 -18.47
N HIS A 235 2.09 -18.30 -19.22
CA HIS A 235 2.25 -17.32 -20.30
C HIS A 235 1.94 -15.88 -19.84
N ASP A 236 2.28 -15.54 -18.58
CA ASP A 236 2.01 -14.26 -17.94
C ASP A 236 0.51 -13.82 -17.95
N ALA A 237 -0.41 -14.78 -18.10
CA ALA A 237 -1.84 -14.52 -18.02
C ALA A 237 -2.24 -13.86 -16.68
N VAL A 238 -1.53 -14.19 -15.61
CA VAL A 238 -1.63 -13.54 -14.30
C VAL A 238 -0.30 -12.86 -14.00
N ASN A 239 -0.36 -11.58 -13.63
CA ASN A 239 0.83 -10.80 -13.31
C ASN A 239 1.69 -11.51 -12.25
N LYS A 240 3.00 -11.60 -12.51
CA LYS A 240 4.00 -12.22 -11.60
C LYS A 240 3.91 -11.71 -10.15
N LEU A 241 3.50 -10.45 -9.95
CA LEU A 241 3.37 -9.84 -8.63
C LEU A 241 2.26 -10.50 -7.79
N VAL A 242 1.17 -10.96 -8.44
CA VAL A 242 0.09 -11.71 -7.77
C VAL A 242 0.61 -13.06 -7.30
N TRP A 243 1.38 -13.75 -8.13
CA TRP A 243 2.02 -15.02 -7.75
C TRP A 243 2.97 -14.84 -6.58
N CYS A 244 3.77 -13.76 -6.55
CA CYS A 244 4.64 -13.45 -5.41
C CYS A 244 3.86 -13.31 -4.10
N LEU A 245 2.71 -12.64 -4.12
CA LEU A 245 1.85 -12.51 -2.95
C LEU A 245 1.29 -13.86 -2.50
N ILE A 246 0.74 -14.65 -3.44
CA ILE A 246 0.15 -15.97 -3.15
C ILE A 246 1.20 -16.91 -2.56
N PHE A 247 2.36 -17.05 -3.19
CA PHE A 247 3.42 -17.92 -2.69
C PHE A 247 4.03 -17.40 -1.40
N GLY A 248 4.08 -16.09 -1.18
CA GLY A 248 4.47 -15.50 0.10
C GLY A 248 3.57 -15.97 1.24
N VAL A 249 2.24 -15.94 1.05
CA VAL A 249 1.26 -16.45 2.02
C VAL A 249 1.42 -17.95 2.21
N LEU A 250 1.45 -18.73 1.12
CA LEU A 250 1.53 -20.19 1.19
C LEU A 250 2.81 -20.67 1.87
N CYS A 251 3.97 -20.14 1.48
CA CYS A 251 5.25 -20.53 2.06
C CYS A 251 5.38 -20.14 3.55
N LYS A 252 4.73 -19.06 3.96
CA LYS A 252 4.65 -18.67 5.37
C LYS A 252 3.75 -19.64 6.16
N GLU A 253 2.59 -20.01 5.64
CA GLU A 253 1.70 -20.98 6.31
C GLU A 253 2.32 -22.38 6.38
N LEU A 254 3.07 -22.79 5.36
CA LEU A 254 3.85 -24.04 5.38
C LEU A 254 5.00 -24.00 6.40
N GLY A 255 5.48 -22.82 6.79
CA GLY A 255 6.58 -22.63 7.72
C GLY A 255 7.95 -22.42 7.07
N PHE A 256 8.03 -22.32 5.73
CA PHE A 256 9.28 -22.06 5.02
C PHE A 256 9.74 -20.61 5.18
N LEU A 257 8.81 -19.65 5.13
CA LEU A 257 9.07 -18.24 5.39
C LEU A 257 8.64 -17.84 6.79
N ASP A 258 9.40 -16.91 7.36
CA ASP A 258 9.07 -16.28 8.63
C ASP A 258 7.98 -15.23 8.44
N GLU A 259 7.21 -14.98 9.49
CA GLU A 259 6.32 -13.82 9.55
C GLU A 259 7.16 -12.54 9.57
N ASP A 260 6.75 -11.53 8.78
CA ASP A 260 7.47 -10.25 8.62
C ASP A 260 8.94 -10.46 8.17
N ALA A 261 9.14 -11.24 7.09
CA ALA A 261 10.45 -11.69 6.67
C ALA A 261 11.47 -10.55 6.46
N LEU A 262 11.12 -9.48 5.73
CA LEU A 262 12.04 -8.35 5.49
C LEU A 262 12.25 -7.49 6.75
N GLY A 263 11.25 -7.39 7.63
CA GLY A 263 11.38 -6.71 8.92
C GLY A 263 12.38 -7.43 9.81
N LYS A 264 12.29 -8.76 9.92
CA LYS A 264 13.26 -9.60 10.65
C LYS A 264 14.66 -9.56 10.06
N ALA A 265 14.77 -9.43 8.74
CA ALA A 265 16.06 -9.29 8.05
C ALA A 265 16.62 -7.86 8.11
N HIS A 266 15.93 -6.91 8.75
CA HIS A 266 16.29 -5.48 8.79
C HIS A 266 16.52 -4.86 7.40
N ALA A 267 15.89 -5.42 6.35
CA ALA A 267 16.11 -5.03 4.96
C ALA A 267 15.11 -3.97 4.48
N THR A 268 14.01 -3.73 5.18
CA THR A 268 12.94 -2.78 4.78
C THR A 268 13.44 -1.37 4.55
N GLY A 269 14.42 -0.91 5.35
CA GLY A 269 14.99 0.44 5.26
C GLY A 269 15.73 0.73 3.94
N ILE A 270 16.24 -0.28 3.25
CA ILE A 270 16.89 -0.15 1.94
C ILE A 270 15.92 -0.49 0.81
N VAL A 271 15.11 -1.51 1.00
CA VAL A 271 14.18 -2.01 -0.03
C VAL A 271 13.12 -0.98 -0.37
N MET A 272 12.51 -0.33 0.64
CA MET A 272 11.42 0.64 0.43
C MET A 272 11.84 1.87 -0.39
N PRO A 273 12.95 2.57 -0.11
CA PRO A 273 13.37 3.71 -0.92
C PRO A 273 13.65 3.36 -2.39
N ILE A 274 14.25 2.20 -2.65
CA ILE A 274 14.56 1.77 -4.03
C ILE A 274 13.28 1.44 -4.80
N ILE A 275 12.30 0.80 -4.17
CA ILE A 275 11.00 0.56 -4.78
C ILE A 275 10.26 1.88 -5.02
N THR A 276 10.33 2.80 -4.07
CA THR A 276 9.76 4.15 -4.21
C THR A 276 10.38 4.88 -5.40
N LEU A 277 11.68 4.73 -5.62
CA LEU A 277 12.37 5.28 -6.77
C LEU A 277 11.77 4.78 -8.10
N SER A 278 11.41 3.49 -8.19
CA SER A 278 10.81 2.95 -9.42
C SER A 278 9.47 3.60 -9.76
N ILE A 279 8.72 4.12 -8.78
CA ILE A 279 7.49 4.87 -9.05
C ILE A 279 7.79 6.17 -9.77
N PHE A 280 8.91 6.84 -9.45
CA PHE A 280 9.29 8.13 -10.02
C PHE A 280 9.96 8.04 -11.38
N THR A 281 10.29 6.84 -11.88
CA THR A 281 11.03 6.66 -13.14
C THR A 281 10.43 7.44 -14.30
N ASN A 282 9.11 7.43 -14.42
CA ASN A 282 8.41 8.08 -15.52
C ASN A 282 8.36 9.63 -15.39
N LEU A 283 8.67 10.20 -14.22
CA LEU A 283 8.69 11.66 -14.04
C LEU A 283 9.83 12.34 -14.81
N ALA A 284 10.89 11.62 -15.13
CA ALA A 284 12.01 12.17 -15.92
C ALA A 284 11.59 12.53 -17.36
N ALA A 285 10.53 11.90 -17.88
CA ALA A 285 9.96 12.19 -19.19
C ALA A 285 8.80 13.21 -19.14
N ALA A 286 8.38 13.63 -17.95
CA ALA A 286 7.23 14.52 -17.78
C ALA A 286 7.56 15.97 -18.14
N THR A 287 6.89 16.52 -19.15
CA THR A 287 7.00 17.95 -19.49
C THR A 287 6.00 18.79 -18.70
N PRO A 288 6.25 20.11 -18.49
CA PRO A 288 5.29 20.99 -17.82
C PRO A 288 3.91 21.01 -18.48
N GLU A 289 3.87 20.93 -19.81
CA GLU A 289 2.62 20.92 -20.60
C GLU A 289 1.82 19.65 -20.35
N MET A 290 2.49 18.48 -20.35
CA MET A 290 1.86 17.19 -20.02
C MET A 290 1.25 17.22 -18.62
N VAL A 291 2.03 17.65 -17.62
CA VAL A 291 1.56 17.69 -16.22
C VAL A 291 0.42 18.70 -16.08
N GLY A 292 0.50 19.87 -16.76
CA GLY A 292 -0.59 20.86 -16.78
C GLY A 292 -1.90 20.28 -17.32
N GLY A 293 -1.85 19.51 -18.40
CA GLY A 293 -3.02 18.80 -18.96
C GLY A 293 -3.59 17.70 -18.04
N MET A 294 -2.75 17.14 -17.15
CA MET A 294 -3.14 16.05 -16.24
C MET A 294 -3.75 16.55 -14.91
N VAL A 295 -3.66 17.85 -14.60
CA VAL A 295 -4.15 18.41 -13.32
C VAL A 295 -5.66 18.16 -13.16
N VAL A 296 -6.45 18.42 -14.20
CA VAL A 296 -7.90 18.21 -14.14
C VAL A 296 -8.25 16.73 -13.99
N PRO A 297 -7.74 15.80 -14.82
CA PRO A 297 -7.91 14.36 -14.61
C PRO A 297 -7.50 13.90 -13.20
N LEU A 298 -6.39 14.40 -12.67
CA LEU A 298 -5.88 14.07 -11.34
C LEU A 298 -6.87 14.47 -10.24
N LEU A 299 -7.34 15.73 -10.28
CA LEU A 299 -8.30 16.24 -9.30
C LEU A 299 -9.64 15.46 -9.37
N VAL A 300 -10.14 15.19 -10.56
CA VAL A 300 -11.36 14.41 -10.77
C VAL A 300 -11.23 13.02 -10.16
N CYS A 301 -10.16 12.29 -10.45
CA CYS A 301 -9.91 10.96 -9.89
C CYS A 301 -9.84 10.98 -8.35
N VAL A 302 -9.08 11.92 -7.78
CA VAL A 302 -8.92 12.03 -6.32
C VAL A 302 -10.23 12.42 -5.63
N VAL A 303 -10.98 13.36 -6.19
CA VAL A 303 -12.28 13.79 -5.63
C VAL A 303 -13.29 12.65 -5.68
N ILE A 304 -13.45 11.99 -6.83
CA ILE A 304 -14.39 10.86 -6.97
C ILE A 304 -13.98 9.71 -6.03
N GLY A 305 -12.70 9.35 -5.99
CA GLY A 305 -12.19 8.28 -5.11
C GLY A 305 -12.42 8.60 -3.63
N THR A 306 -12.18 9.84 -3.21
CA THR A 306 -12.41 10.28 -1.83
C THR A 306 -13.89 10.33 -1.47
N ALA A 307 -14.74 10.78 -2.39
CA ALA A 307 -16.19 10.79 -2.22
C ALA A 307 -16.74 9.37 -2.10
N ALA A 308 -16.32 8.45 -2.97
CA ALA A 308 -16.68 7.04 -2.92
C ALA A 308 -16.27 6.39 -1.60
N PHE A 309 -15.03 6.61 -1.15
CA PHE A 309 -14.54 6.13 0.15
C PHE A 309 -15.40 6.66 1.30
N SER A 310 -15.73 7.95 1.29
CA SER A 310 -16.53 8.59 2.33
C SER A 310 -17.97 8.06 2.36
N ALA A 311 -18.58 7.84 1.20
CA ALA A 311 -19.91 7.26 1.08
C ALA A 311 -19.98 5.83 1.62
N ILE A 312 -18.99 5.00 1.30
CA ILE A 312 -18.89 3.63 1.80
C ILE A 312 -18.73 3.62 3.32
N ARG A 313 -17.88 4.48 3.87
CA ARG A 313 -17.70 4.62 5.31
C ARG A 313 -19.01 4.98 6.01
N LEU A 314 -19.77 5.95 5.48
CA LEU A 314 -21.05 6.36 6.07
C LEU A 314 -22.09 5.23 6.03
N SER A 315 -22.17 4.49 4.94
CA SER A 315 -23.08 3.34 4.83
C SER A 315 -22.70 2.22 5.80
N MET A 316 -21.41 1.97 6.02
CA MET A 316 -20.92 1.00 6.99
C MET A 316 -21.25 1.39 8.44
N ILE A 317 -21.05 2.66 8.80
CA ILE A 317 -21.41 3.16 10.14
C ILE A 317 -22.93 3.05 10.36
N ALA A 318 -23.73 3.29 9.32
CA ALA A 318 -25.18 3.12 9.40
C ALA A 318 -25.59 1.65 9.55
N ALA A 319 -24.94 0.73 8.86
CA ALA A 319 -25.21 -0.71 8.92
C ALA A 319 -24.75 -1.36 10.25
N THR A 320 -23.72 -0.82 10.90
CA THR A 320 -23.19 -1.33 12.18
C THR A 320 -23.83 -0.69 13.41
N ARG A 321 -24.74 0.29 13.25
CA ARG A 321 -25.51 0.82 14.38
C ARG A 321 -26.42 -0.28 14.92
N PRO A 322 -26.30 -0.69 16.22
CA PRO A 322 -27.26 -1.59 16.81
C PRO A 322 -28.63 -0.93 16.71
N SER A 323 -29.62 -1.68 16.22
CA SER A 323 -31.03 -1.22 16.21
C SER A 323 -31.40 -0.77 17.62
N ARG A 324 -32.07 0.37 17.76
CA ARG A 324 -32.50 0.95 19.05
C ARG A 324 -33.32 -0.03 19.92
N THR A 325 -33.79 -1.11 19.34
CA THR A 325 -34.56 -2.17 19.99
C THR A 325 -33.71 -3.18 20.79
N GLN A 326 -32.35 -3.12 20.74
CA GLN A 326 -31.48 -4.02 21.51
C GLN A 326 -30.71 -3.34 22.64
N LEU A 327 -31.12 -2.14 23.06
CA LEU A 327 -30.64 -1.61 24.31
C LEU A 327 -31.29 -2.45 25.44
N PRO A 328 -30.50 -3.19 26.25
CA PRO A 328 -31.05 -3.85 27.42
C PRO A 328 -31.71 -2.76 28.28
N SER A 329 -32.97 -2.98 28.65
CA SER A 329 -33.68 -2.11 29.57
C SER A 329 -32.81 -1.96 30.82
N LYS A 330 -32.48 -0.72 31.19
CA LYS A 330 -31.76 -0.43 32.42
C LYS A 330 -32.65 -0.90 33.57
N SER A 331 -32.53 -2.16 33.97
CA SER A 331 -33.01 -2.60 35.26
C SER A 331 -32.19 -1.86 36.34
N PRO A 332 -32.82 -1.18 37.30
CA PRO A 332 -32.08 -0.50 38.35
C PRO A 332 -31.24 -1.52 39.12
N PRO A 333 -30.04 -1.14 39.54
CA PRO A 333 -29.16 -2.01 40.29
C PRO A 333 -29.81 -2.47 41.62
N PRO A 334 -29.56 -3.73 42.06
CA PRO A 334 -30.27 -4.37 43.16
C PRO A 334 -30.12 -3.69 44.52
N TRP A 335 -29.23 -2.70 44.66
CA TRP A 335 -29.01 -1.95 45.90
C TRP A 335 -29.89 -0.69 46.06
N ARG A 336 -30.83 -0.44 45.16
CA ARG A 336 -31.85 0.64 45.26
C ARG A 336 -33.24 0.13 45.67
N ARG A 337 -33.32 -1.04 46.30
CA ARG A 337 -34.53 -1.48 46.98
C ARG A 337 -34.34 -1.43 48.48
#